data_112e9dbb3349ad36817d70ef72571f37
#
_entry.id   112e9dbb3349ad36817d70ef72571f37
#
_cell.length_a   1.000
_cell.length_b   1.000
_cell.length_c   1.000
_cell.angle_alpha   90.00
_cell.angle_beta   90.00
_cell.angle_gamma   90.00
#
_symmetry.space_group_name_H-M   'P 1'
#
loop_
_entity.id
_entity.type
_entity.pdbx_description
1 polymer ?
#
loop_
_entity_poly.entity_id
_entity_poly.type
_entity_poly.pdbx_seq_one_letter_code
_entity_poly.pdbx_strand_id
1 'polypeptide(L)'
;PILNKKFSLGGSITREQLSHIQAENRKRGTALQHCVELNNRGIAYEKMGKIEDAIATYEINISIGYTAHHAYKRLMILYRKQKDYHNERRVIIRALEVFPAEMEYLDRLRKVEYLILKSGI
;
A
#
# COMPACT_ATOMS: atom_id res chain seq x y z
N PRO A 1 13.24 26.78 -2.59
CA PRO A 1 12.04 26.04 -2.82
C PRO A 1 11.24 26.53 -4.01
N ILE A 2 10.52 25.66 -4.63
CA ILE A 2 9.70 25.97 -5.80
C ILE A 2 8.71 27.09 -5.52
N LEU A 3 8.15 27.12 -4.34
CA LEU A 3 7.20 28.17 -3.95
C LEU A 3 7.82 29.55 -3.97
N ASN A 4 9.04 29.68 -3.51
CA ASN A 4 9.74 30.96 -3.53
C ASN A 4 10.01 31.43 -4.96
N LYS A 5 10.33 30.51 -5.87
CA LYS A 5 10.48 30.86 -7.28
C LYS A 5 9.19 31.38 -7.89
N LYS A 6 8.05 30.79 -7.56
CA LYS A 6 6.74 31.29 -8.02
C LYS A 6 6.46 32.69 -7.51
N PHE A 7 6.81 32.97 -6.29
CA PHE A 7 6.64 34.32 -5.70
C PHE A 7 7.55 35.32 -6.39
N SER A 8 8.80 34.94 -6.68
CA SER A 8 9.74 35.84 -7.33
C SER A 8 9.35 36.16 -8.77
N LEU A 9 8.50 35.38 -9.39
CA LEU A 9 7.95 35.65 -10.72
C LEU A 9 6.73 36.57 -10.69
N GLY A 10 6.45 37.18 -9.55
CA GLY A 10 5.40 38.18 -9.43
C GLY A 10 4.03 37.65 -9.09
N GLY A 11 3.90 36.34 -8.93
CA GLY A 11 2.64 35.77 -8.47
C GLY A 11 2.64 35.59 -6.97
N SER A 12 1.82 36.34 -6.25
CA SER A 12 1.58 36.02 -4.84
C SER A 12 0.51 34.96 -4.74
N ILE A 13 0.72 34.00 -3.85
CA ILE A 13 -0.27 32.99 -3.55
C ILE A 13 -1.41 33.64 -2.76
N THR A 14 -2.65 33.36 -3.13
CA THR A 14 -3.80 33.86 -2.39
C THR A 14 -4.02 33.06 -1.11
N ARG A 15 -4.81 33.61 -0.19
CA ARG A 15 -5.19 32.89 1.04
C ARG A 15 -5.92 31.60 0.70
N GLU A 16 -6.78 31.63 -0.30
CA GLU A 16 -7.55 30.47 -0.73
C GLU A 16 -6.62 29.39 -1.28
N GLN A 17 -5.65 29.77 -2.10
CA GLN A 17 -4.65 28.82 -2.64
C GLN A 17 -3.81 28.22 -1.52
N LEU A 18 -3.37 29.04 -0.56
CA LEU A 18 -2.59 28.55 0.58
C LEU A 18 -3.41 27.60 1.43
N SER A 19 -4.68 27.93 1.71
CA SER A 19 -5.59 27.06 2.47
C SER A 19 -5.79 25.74 1.76
N HIS A 20 -5.93 25.74 0.45
CA HIS A 20 -6.08 24.54 -0.34
C HIS A 20 -4.84 23.66 -0.25
N ILE A 21 -3.64 24.23 -0.41
CA ILE A 21 -2.37 23.49 -0.27
C ILE A 21 -2.24 22.90 1.12
N GLN A 22 -2.55 23.65 2.16
CA GLN A 22 -2.49 23.18 3.54
C GLN A 22 -3.48 22.04 3.80
N ALA A 23 -4.70 22.14 3.25
CA ALA A 23 -5.70 21.08 3.35
C ALA A 23 -5.24 19.80 2.65
N GLU A 24 -4.65 19.91 1.45
CA GLU A 24 -4.11 18.77 0.73
C GLU A 24 -2.97 18.11 1.51
N ASN A 25 -2.06 18.91 2.06
CA ASN A 25 -0.95 18.41 2.87
C ASN A 25 -1.44 17.70 4.13
N ARG A 26 -2.47 18.21 4.78
CA ARG A 26 -3.05 17.56 5.96
C ARG A 26 -3.69 16.22 5.61
N LYS A 27 -4.42 16.16 4.49
CA LYS A 27 -5.02 14.91 4.02
C LYS A 27 -3.96 13.84 3.77
N ARG A 28 -2.86 14.21 3.10
CA ARG A 28 -1.74 13.29 2.85
C ARG A 28 -1.10 12.81 4.13
N GLY A 29 -0.83 13.73 5.06
CA GLY A 29 -0.24 13.38 6.35
C GLY A 29 -1.13 12.45 7.16
N THR A 30 -2.44 12.72 7.19
CA THR A 30 -3.41 11.90 7.90
C THR A 30 -3.51 10.50 7.28
N ALA A 31 -3.55 10.40 5.95
CA ALA A 31 -3.62 9.11 5.27
C ALA A 31 -2.35 8.28 5.50
N LEU A 32 -1.17 8.92 5.42
CA LEU A 32 0.09 8.24 5.70
C LEU A 32 0.16 7.75 7.15
N GLN A 33 -0.25 8.58 8.10
CA GLN A 33 -0.29 8.21 9.50
C GLN A 33 -1.21 7.02 9.73
N HIS A 34 -2.38 7.02 9.09
CA HIS A 34 -3.34 5.93 9.19
C HIS A 34 -2.74 4.62 8.65
N CYS A 35 -2.02 4.68 7.53
CA CYS A 35 -1.33 3.51 6.99
C CYS A 35 -0.26 2.96 7.94
N VAL A 36 0.50 3.84 8.60
CA VAL A 36 1.50 3.43 9.60
C VAL A 36 0.81 2.74 10.78
N GLU A 37 -0.29 3.28 11.27
CA GLU A 37 -1.05 2.69 12.37
C GLU A 37 -1.60 1.32 11.99
N LEU A 38 -2.13 1.18 10.78
CA LEU A 38 -2.63 -0.11 10.29
C LEU A 38 -1.51 -1.14 10.15
N ASN A 39 -0.34 -0.73 9.64
CA ASN A 39 0.82 -1.62 9.60
C ASN A 39 1.19 -2.13 10.98
N ASN A 40 1.28 -1.22 11.94
CA ASN A 40 1.63 -1.58 13.32
C ASN A 40 0.59 -2.52 13.93
N ARG A 41 -0.68 -2.28 13.66
CA ARG A 41 -1.77 -3.15 14.14
C ARG A 41 -1.70 -4.53 13.51
N GLY A 42 -1.45 -4.60 12.20
CA GLY A 42 -1.28 -5.87 11.50
C GLY A 42 -0.13 -6.69 12.06
N ILE A 43 1.02 -6.04 12.32
CA ILE A 43 2.18 -6.68 12.94
C ILE A 43 1.82 -7.23 14.33
N ALA A 44 1.10 -6.44 15.12
CA ALA A 44 0.67 -6.87 16.45
C ALA A 44 -0.25 -8.10 16.38
N TYR A 45 -1.21 -8.12 15.44
CA TYR A 45 -2.07 -9.28 15.24
C TYR A 45 -1.27 -10.52 14.84
N GLU A 46 -0.29 -10.38 13.95
CA GLU A 46 0.57 -11.51 13.57
C GLU A 46 1.31 -12.06 14.79
N LYS A 47 1.85 -11.19 15.63
CA LYS A 47 2.57 -11.60 16.85
C LYS A 47 1.66 -12.35 17.84
N MET A 48 0.38 -12.01 17.85
CA MET A 48 -0.61 -12.68 18.69
C MET A 48 -1.17 -13.94 18.05
N GLY A 49 -0.76 -14.29 16.85
CA GLY A 49 -1.30 -15.42 16.11
C GLY A 49 -2.68 -15.17 15.51
N LYS A 50 -3.15 -13.93 15.53
CA LYS A 50 -4.46 -13.56 14.97
C LYS A 50 -4.31 -13.24 13.49
N ILE A 51 -4.13 -14.28 12.69
CA ILE A 51 -3.76 -14.13 11.27
C ILE A 51 -4.90 -13.52 10.45
N GLU A 52 -6.15 -13.93 10.69
CA GLU A 52 -7.28 -13.37 9.94
C GLU A 52 -7.46 -11.87 10.22
N ASP A 53 -7.26 -11.46 11.48
CA ASP A 53 -7.31 -10.04 11.84
C ASP A 53 -6.17 -9.27 11.20
N ALA A 54 -4.98 -9.86 11.12
CA ALA A 54 -3.84 -9.26 10.45
C ALA A 54 -4.13 -9.07 8.96
N ILE A 55 -4.65 -10.08 8.29
CA ILE A 55 -5.01 -10.02 6.88
C ILE A 55 -6.03 -8.91 6.64
N ALA A 56 -7.10 -8.88 7.43
CA ALA A 56 -8.13 -7.85 7.29
C ALA A 56 -7.54 -6.44 7.45
N THR A 57 -6.65 -6.27 8.39
CA THR A 57 -6.00 -4.99 8.66
C THR A 57 -5.09 -4.56 7.50
N TYR A 58 -4.28 -5.47 6.98
CA TYR A 58 -3.44 -5.17 5.82
C TYR A 58 -4.25 -4.92 4.55
N GLU A 59 -5.38 -5.60 4.37
CA GLU A 59 -6.26 -5.34 3.23
C GLU A 59 -6.84 -3.92 3.27
N ILE A 60 -7.23 -3.45 4.45
CA ILE A 60 -7.66 -2.07 4.60
C ILE A 60 -6.52 -1.13 4.23
N ASN A 61 -5.30 -1.44 4.67
CA ASN A 61 -4.13 -0.62 4.41
C ASN A 61 -3.88 -0.46 2.91
N ILE A 62 -3.86 -1.56 2.15
CA ILE A 62 -3.61 -1.47 0.71
C ILE A 62 -4.76 -0.78 -0.05
N SER A 63 -5.97 -0.81 0.49
CA SER A 63 -7.13 -0.14 -0.12
C SER A 63 -7.02 1.38 -0.06
N ILE A 64 -6.28 1.92 0.90
CA ILE A 64 -6.09 3.37 1.05
C ILE A 64 -5.19 3.92 -0.04
N GLY A 65 -4.28 3.10 -0.59
CA GLY A 65 -3.43 3.50 -1.72
C GLY A 65 -2.19 4.30 -1.35
N TYR A 66 -1.94 4.52 -0.09
CA TYR A 66 -0.67 5.09 0.39
C TYR A 66 0.26 3.97 0.77
N THR A 67 1.37 3.84 0.05
CA THR A 67 1.99 2.55 0.06
C THR A 67 3.45 2.52 0.38
N ALA A 68 3.72 1.86 1.47
CA ALA A 68 4.95 1.15 1.67
C ALA A 68 4.75 -0.30 1.22
N HIS A 69 5.84 -0.99 0.89
CA HIS A 69 5.79 -2.38 0.46
C HIS A 69 5.27 -3.34 1.52
N HIS A 70 5.35 -2.97 2.79
CA HIS A 70 5.14 -3.88 3.92
C HIS A 70 3.80 -4.62 3.88
N ALA A 71 2.69 -3.90 3.73
CA ALA A 71 1.37 -4.52 3.73
C ALA A 71 1.19 -5.48 2.56
N TYR A 72 1.66 -5.10 1.38
CA TYR A 72 1.61 -5.99 0.22
C TYR A 72 2.42 -7.26 0.45
N LYS A 73 3.65 -7.13 0.92
CA LYS A 73 4.53 -8.28 1.16
C LYS A 73 3.95 -9.22 2.20
N ARG A 74 3.43 -8.67 3.30
CA ARG A 74 2.85 -9.51 4.35
C ARG A 74 1.62 -10.26 3.84
N LEU A 75 0.75 -9.59 3.11
CA LEU A 75 -0.42 -10.24 2.52
C LEU A 75 -0.04 -11.37 1.57
N MET A 76 0.96 -11.13 0.70
CA MET A 76 1.44 -12.17 -0.21
C MET A 76 1.93 -13.40 0.56
N ILE A 77 2.69 -13.18 1.63
CA ILE A 77 3.23 -14.26 2.46
C ILE A 77 2.11 -15.00 3.19
N LEU A 78 1.19 -14.28 3.79
CA LEU A 78 0.11 -14.86 4.58
C LEU A 78 -0.86 -15.66 3.71
N TYR A 79 -1.24 -15.13 2.55
CA TYR A 79 -2.08 -15.85 1.62
C TYR A 79 -1.38 -17.09 1.05
N ARG A 80 -0.08 -17.01 0.76
CA ARG A 80 0.69 -18.17 0.30
C ARG A 80 0.69 -19.29 1.34
N LYS A 81 0.87 -18.94 2.60
CA LYS A 81 0.84 -19.91 3.70
C LYS A 81 -0.52 -20.59 3.82
N GLN A 82 -1.59 -19.88 3.54
CA GLN A 82 -2.95 -20.43 3.55
C GLN A 82 -3.30 -21.18 2.26
N LYS A 83 -2.39 -21.18 1.28
CA LYS A 83 -2.64 -21.70 -0.06
C LYS A 83 -3.80 -21.01 -0.77
N ASP A 84 -4.07 -19.77 -0.40
CA ASP A 84 -5.05 -18.91 -1.04
C ASP A 84 -4.37 -18.15 -2.18
N TYR A 85 -4.07 -18.89 -3.24
CA TYR A 85 -3.28 -18.39 -4.36
C TYR A 85 -4.00 -17.31 -5.16
N HIS A 86 -5.32 -17.36 -5.24
CA HIS A 86 -6.09 -16.36 -5.97
C HIS A 86 -6.02 -14.99 -5.28
N ASN A 87 -6.14 -14.95 -3.98
CA ASN A 87 -5.96 -13.70 -3.23
C ASN A 87 -4.52 -13.23 -3.26
N GLU A 88 -3.55 -14.14 -3.17
CA GLU A 88 -2.15 -13.78 -3.31
C GLU A 88 -1.90 -13.12 -4.68
N ARG A 89 -2.41 -13.71 -5.75
CA ARG A 89 -2.27 -13.17 -7.12
C ARG A 89 -2.91 -11.77 -7.21
N ARG A 90 -4.09 -11.59 -6.67
CA ARG A 90 -4.78 -10.29 -6.64
C ARG A 90 -3.93 -9.23 -5.97
N VAL A 91 -3.35 -9.54 -4.82
CA VAL A 91 -2.50 -8.60 -4.08
C VAL A 91 -1.23 -8.28 -4.86
N ILE A 92 -0.61 -9.27 -5.51
CA ILE A 92 0.58 -9.05 -6.34
C ILE A 92 0.26 -8.10 -7.50
N ILE A 93 -0.86 -8.31 -8.18
CA ILE A 93 -1.28 -7.46 -9.29
C ILE A 93 -1.50 -6.02 -8.79
N ARG A 94 -2.15 -5.88 -7.66
CA ARG A 94 -2.35 -4.56 -7.06
C ARG A 94 -1.02 -3.90 -6.70
N ALA A 95 -0.09 -4.66 -6.14
CA ALA A 95 1.25 -4.14 -5.83
C ALA A 95 1.99 -3.69 -7.08
N LEU A 96 1.84 -4.40 -8.20
CA LEU A 96 2.46 -4.03 -9.46
C LEU A 96 1.84 -2.78 -10.09
N GLU A 97 0.57 -2.47 -9.80
CA GLU A 97 -0.02 -1.20 -10.21
C GLU A 97 0.65 -0.02 -9.52
N VAL A 98 1.09 -0.21 -8.28
CA VAL A 98 1.75 0.84 -7.48
C VAL A 98 3.25 0.85 -7.72
N PHE A 99 3.86 -0.33 -7.88
CA PHE A 99 5.30 -0.52 -8.05
C PHE A 99 5.58 -1.34 -9.31
N PRO A 100 5.37 -0.78 -10.51
CA PRO A 100 5.37 -1.57 -11.75
C PRO A 100 6.72 -2.18 -12.14
N ALA A 101 7.81 -1.63 -11.61
CA ALA A 101 9.16 -2.11 -11.94
C ALA A 101 9.74 -3.05 -10.89
N GLU A 102 8.96 -3.46 -9.90
CA GLU A 102 9.46 -4.28 -8.79
C GLU A 102 9.63 -5.74 -9.23
N MET A 103 10.88 -6.15 -9.40
CA MET A 103 11.21 -7.49 -9.90
C MET A 103 10.73 -8.59 -8.95
N GLU A 104 10.79 -8.37 -7.65
CA GLU A 104 10.32 -9.34 -6.67
C GLU A 104 8.83 -9.67 -6.91
N TYR A 105 8.02 -8.68 -7.24
CA TYR A 105 6.59 -8.89 -7.46
C TYR A 105 6.32 -9.60 -8.78
N LEU A 106 7.11 -9.32 -9.80
CA LEU A 106 7.02 -10.04 -11.06
C LEU A 106 7.36 -11.53 -10.88
N ASP A 107 8.40 -11.82 -10.12
CA ASP A 107 8.79 -13.19 -9.81
C ASP A 107 7.72 -13.90 -8.99
N ARG A 108 7.14 -13.21 -8.01
CA ARG A 108 6.04 -13.76 -7.22
C ARG A 108 4.80 -14.05 -8.07
N LEU A 109 4.52 -13.19 -9.04
CA LEU A 109 3.39 -13.39 -9.95
C LEU A 109 3.57 -14.68 -10.77
N ARG A 110 4.74 -14.86 -11.35
CA ARG A 110 5.06 -16.09 -12.10
C ARG A 110 4.87 -17.32 -11.22
N LYS A 111 5.38 -17.27 -10.00
CA LYS A 111 5.31 -18.40 -9.08
C LYS A 111 3.88 -18.73 -8.68
N VAL A 112 3.09 -17.73 -8.34
CA VAL A 112 1.69 -17.97 -7.91
C VAL A 112 0.85 -18.47 -9.08
N GLU A 113 1.07 -17.96 -10.28
CA GLU A 113 0.37 -18.47 -11.47
C GLU A 113 0.71 -19.92 -11.74
N TYR A 114 1.96 -20.31 -11.57
CA TYR A 114 2.37 -21.71 -11.65
C TYR A 114 1.65 -22.56 -10.59
N LEU A 115 1.58 -22.08 -9.36
CA LEU A 115 0.91 -22.79 -8.27
C LEU A 115 -0.59 -22.95 -8.52
N ILE A 116 -1.23 -21.94 -9.08
CA ILE A 116 -2.65 -22.01 -9.47
C ILE A 116 -2.85 -23.11 -10.51
N LEU A 117 -2.05 -23.11 -11.56
CA LEU A 117 -2.13 -24.12 -12.61
C LEU A 117 -1.90 -25.52 -12.05
N LYS A 118 -0.89 -25.67 -11.20
CA LYS A 118 -0.54 -26.97 -10.63
C LYS A 118 -1.62 -27.49 -9.68
N SER A 119 -2.28 -26.60 -8.95
CA SER A 119 -3.30 -26.99 -7.98
C SER A 119 -4.65 -27.34 -8.62
N GLY A 120 -4.85 -27.02 -9.88
CA GLY A 120 -6.11 -27.26 -10.59
C GLY A 120 -7.26 -26.37 -10.18
N ILE A 121 -6.94 -25.26 -9.55
CA ILE A 121 -7.97 -24.29 -9.08
C ILE A 121 -8.27 -23.24 -10.13
#